data_e3094af77a069fe6ef58e7db5c6e1971
#
_entry.id   e3094af77a069fe6ef58e7db5c6e1971
#
_cell.length_a   1.000
_cell.length_b   1.000
_cell.length_c   1.000
_cell.angle_alpha   90.00
_cell.angle_beta   90.00
_cell.angle_gamma   90.00
#
_symmetry.space_group_name_H-M   'P 1'
#
loop_
_entity.id
_entity.type
_entity.pdbx_description
1 polymer ?
#
loop_
_entity_poly.entity_id
_entity_poly.type
_entity_poly.pdbx_seq_one_letter_code
_entity_poly.pdbx_strand_id
1 'polypeptide(L)'
;PVLLPTDLFESSLSSVYTRQDNEAEQLIDDMDQDVDLQQLAQEVPEITDLLESEDDAPIIKLINALLTQALRENASDIHIEIFEARSLVRFRVDGTLRDVIEPQRALHAAIVSRIKVMAQLDIAEKRLPQDGRITLRLAGRPVDVRVSTLPTGHGERVVLRLLDKQAGRLQLNKLGMHEPTLKQLDHLVNQPHGIVLVTGPTGSGKTTTLYAALSQLDALKLNMMTVEDPIEYQID
;
A
#
# COMPACT_ATOMS: atom_id res chain seq x y z
N PRO A 1 -41.76 -2.64 -2.12
CA PRO A 1 -40.52 -3.23 -1.61
C PRO A 1 -40.40 -4.61 -2.23
N VAL A 2 -39.31 -4.86 -2.94
CA VAL A 2 -38.96 -6.17 -3.51
C VAL A 2 -37.97 -6.80 -2.54
N LEU A 3 -38.32 -7.96 -1.98
CA LEU A 3 -37.37 -8.74 -1.18
C LEU A 3 -36.47 -9.50 -2.13
N LEU A 4 -35.17 -9.16 -2.12
CA LEU A 4 -34.14 -9.91 -2.86
C LEU A 4 -33.56 -10.99 -1.94
N PRO A 5 -33.29 -12.20 -2.45
CA PRO A 5 -32.50 -13.20 -1.75
C PRO A 5 -31.10 -12.66 -1.43
N THR A 6 -30.52 -13.06 -0.31
CA THR A 6 -29.23 -12.52 0.21
C THR A 6 -28.08 -12.71 -0.78
N ASP A 7 -28.04 -13.85 -1.46
CA ASP A 7 -27.06 -14.18 -2.50
C ASP A 7 -27.15 -13.27 -3.74
N LEU A 8 -28.38 -12.90 -4.15
CA LEU A 8 -28.62 -11.92 -5.22
C LEU A 8 -28.28 -10.48 -4.79
N PHE A 9 -28.51 -10.16 -3.53
CA PHE A 9 -28.12 -8.87 -2.97
C PHE A 9 -26.59 -8.74 -2.91
N GLU A 10 -25.89 -9.73 -2.36
CA GLU A 10 -24.42 -9.75 -2.29
C GLU A 10 -23.77 -9.74 -3.67
N SER A 11 -24.29 -10.50 -4.64
CA SER A 11 -23.78 -10.48 -6.00
C SER A 11 -24.03 -9.16 -6.72
N SER A 12 -25.17 -8.51 -6.48
CA SER A 12 -25.49 -7.19 -7.05
C SER A 12 -24.61 -6.10 -6.43
N LEU A 13 -24.39 -6.15 -5.10
CA LEU A 13 -23.46 -5.25 -4.41
C LEU A 13 -22.05 -5.41 -4.96
N SER A 14 -21.55 -6.63 -5.04
CA SER A 14 -20.24 -6.95 -5.61
C SER A 14 -20.11 -6.43 -7.03
N SER A 15 -21.14 -6.60 -7.90
CA SER A 15 -21.09 -6.14 -9.29
C SER A 15 -21.06 -4.62 -9.44
N VAL A 16 -21.70 -3.88 -8.54
CA VAL A 16 -21.68 -2.41 -8.54
C VAL A 16 -20.29 -1.89 -8.09
N TYR A 17 -19.73 -2.50 -7.05
CA TYR A 17 -18.39 -2.12 -6.57
C TYR A 17 -17.29 -2.52 -7.57
N THR A 18 -17.38 -3.70 -8.19
CA THR A 18 -16.43 -4.14 -9.23
C THR A 18 -16.51 -3.26 -10.51
N ARG A 19 -17.67 -2.66 -10.82
CA ARG A 19 -17.78 -1.69 -11.93
C ARG A 19 -17.03 -0.40 -11.64
N GLN A 20 -17.10 0.11 -10.41
CA GLN A 20 -16.33 1.28 -9.99
C GLN A 20 -14.81 0.99 -9.96
N ASP A 21 -14.41 -0.22 -9.59
CA ASP A 21 -13.00 -0.63 -9.63
C ASP A 21 -12.45 -0.72 -11.06
N ASN A 22 -13.27 -1.19 -12.03
CA ASN A 22 -12.88 -1.22 -13.45
C ASN A 22 -12.76 0.19 -14.07
N GLU A 23 -13.58 1.15 -13.64
CA GLU A 23 -13.44 2.55 -14.06
C GLU A 23 -12.19 3.19 -13.43
N ALA A 24 -11.85 2.84 -12.19
CA ALA A 24 -10.61 3.27 -11.54
C ALA A 24 -9.37 2.65 -12.20
N GLU A 25 -9.42 1.38 -12.63
CA GLU A 25 -8.33 0.73 -13.39
C GLU A 25 -8.12 1.38 -14.76
N GLN A 26 -9.18 1.76 -15.48
CA GLN A 26 -9.08 2.47 -16.76
C GLN A 26 -8.54 3.90 -16.59
N LEU A 27 -8.90 4.60 -15.51
CA LEU A 27 -8.37 5.93 -15.19
C LEU A 27 -6.88 5.90 -14.81
N ILE A 28 -6.37 4.77 -14.30
CA ILE A 28 -4.95 4.60 -13.96
C ILE A 28 -4.10 4.37 -15.22
N ASP A 29 -4.61 3.64 -16.20
CA ASP A 29 -3.91 3.37 -17.46
C ASP A 29 -3.79 4.64 -18.34
N ASP A 30 -4.76 5.58 -18.23
CA ASP A 30 -4.72 6.87 -18.94
C ASP A 30 -3.82 7.92 -18.28
N MET A 31 -3.32 7.68 -17.03
CA MET A 31 -2.49 8.63 -16.27
C MET A 31 -0.98 8.50 -16.54
N ASP A 32 -0.56 8.10 -17.74
CA ASP A 32 0.86 8.04 -18.13
C ASP A 32 1.50 9.43 -18.40
N GLN A 33 0.78 10.52 -18.11
CA GLN A 33 1.25 11.90 -18.22
C GLN A 33 1.65 12.43 -16.84
N ASP A 34 2.67 13.29 -16.80
CA ASP A 34 3.11 14.01 -15.60
C ASP A 34 1.95 14.84 -15.02
N VAL A 35 1.27 14.27 -14.02
CA VAL A 35 0.14 14.93 -13.35
C VAL A 35 0.71 15.83 -12.26
N ASP A 36 0.40 17.12 -12.32
CA ASP A 36 0.74 18.06 -11.25
C ASP A 36 -0.19 17.82 -10.05
N LEU A 37 0.34 17.13 -9.04
CA LEU A 37 -0.38 16.82 -7.79
C LEU A 37 -0.84 18.08 -7.04
N GLN A 38 -0.09 19.19 -7.14
CA GLN A 38 -0.47 20.43 -6.46
C GLN A 38 -1.70 21.04 -7.12
N GLN A 39 -1.77 21.00 -8.46
CA GLN A 39 -2.93 21.45 -9.20
C GLN A 39 -4.15 20.56 -8.90
N LEU A 40 -3.99 19.24 -8.92
CA LEU A 40 -5.05 18.29 -8.56
C LEU A 40 -5.60 18.50 -7.15
N ALA A 41 -4.72 18.76 -6.18
CA ALA A 41 -5.12 19.00 -4.79
C ALA A 41 -5.91 20.32 -4.61
N GLN A 42 -5.72 21.30 -5.51
CA GLN A 42 -6.45 22.57 -5.51
C GLN A 42 -7.75 22.50 -6.30
N GLU A 43 -7.81 21.66 -7.34
CA GLU A 43 -8.99 21.49 -8.20
C GLU A 43 -10.10 20.65 -7.56
N VAL A 44 -9.81 19.91 -6.48
CA VAL A 44 -10.84 19.16 -5.74
C VAL A 44 -11.78 20.15 -5.05
N PRO A 45 -13.08 20.20 -5.41
CA PRO A 45 -14.02 21.14 -4.82
C PRO A 45 -14.22 20.85 -3.33
N GLU A 46 -14.53 21.88 -2.56
CA GLU A 46 -14.94 21.75 -1.15
C GLU A 46 -16.25 20.95 -1.09
N ILE A 47 -16.20 19.74 -0.53
CA ILE A 47 -17.38 18.89 -0.38
C ILE A 47 -18.12 19.35 0.85
N THR A 48 -19.29 19.98 0.68
CA THR A 48 -20.13 20.49 1.75
C THR A 48 -20.94 19.38 2.43
N ASP A 49 -21.19 18.28 1.75
CA ASP A 49 -21.89 17.11 2.31
C ASP A 49 -21.36 15.80 1.70
N LEU A 50 -20.80 14.93 2.55
CA LEU A 50 -20.25 13.63 2.15
C LEU A 50 -21.33 12.62 1.70
N LEU A 51 -22.61 12.91 1.99
CA LEU A 51 -23.73 12.05 1.66
C LEU A 51 -24.40 12.41 0.31
N GLU A 52 -24.12 13.59 -0.22
CA GLU A 52 -24.71 14.09 -1.49
C GLU A 52 -23.76 14.05 -2.69
N SER A 53 -22.48 13.74 -2.50
CA SER A 53 -21.53 13.71 -3.62
C SER A 53 -21.58 12.36 -4.34
N GLU A 54 -22.31 12.30 -5.45
CA GLU A 54 -22.17 11.24 -6.48
C GLU A 54 -20.78 11.27 -7.17
N ASP A 55 -19.90 12.23 -6.84
CA ASP A 55 -18.61 12.48 -7.48
C ASP A 55 -17.44 12.35 -6.49
N ASP A 56 -17.17 11.13 -6.03
CA ASP A 56 -15.89 10.77 -5.39
C ASP A 56 -14.69 10.78 -6.37
N ALA A 57 -14.95 10.97 -7.66
CA ALA A 57 -13.96 10.91 -8.73
C ALA A 57 -12.71 11.80 -8.50
N PRO A 58 -12.81 13.06 -8.03
CA PRO A 58 -11.64 13.90 -7.80
C PRO A 58 -10.75 13.39 -6.66
N ILE A 59 -11.34 12.88 -5.57
CA ILE A 59 -10.60 12.34 -4.42
C ILE A 59 -9.90 11.03 -4.80
N ILE A 60 -10.59 10.18 -5.55
CA ILE A 60 -10.03 8.92 -6.07
C ILE A 60 -8.83 9.22 -6.98
N LYS A 61 -8.96 10.19 -7.90
CA LYS A 61 -7.86 10.63 -8.77
C LYS A 61 -6.67 11.13 -7.96
N LEU A 62 -6.89 11.93 -6.92
CA LEU A 62 -5.84 12.43 -6.05
C LEU A 62 -5.12 11.29 -5.32
N ILE A 63 -5.85 10.34 -4.73
CA ILE A 63 -5.26 9.19 -4.04
C ILE A 63 -4.45 8.32 -5.02
N ASN A 64 -5.00 8.03 -6.19
CA ASN A 64 -4.31 7.24 -7.22
C ASN A 64 -3.04 7.94 -7.73
N ALA A 65 -3.09 9.26 -7.94
CA ALA A 65 -1.95 10.05 -8.33
C ALA A 65 -0.85 10.04 -7.26
N LEU A 66 -1.22 10.17 -5.97
CA LEU A 66 -0.30 10.06 -4.85
C LEU A 66 0.38 8.69 -4.79
N LEU A 67 -0.38 7.60 -4.94
CA LEU A 67 0.16 6.25 -4.94
C LEU A 67 1.10 6.02 -6.12
N THR A 68 0.72 6.47 -7.31
CA THR A 68 1.54 6.35 -8.53
C THR A 68 2.85 7.11 -8.40
N GLN A 69 2.80 8.36 -7.91
CA GLN A 69 4.01 9.16 -7.71
C GLN A 69 4.89 8.57 -6.61
N ALA A 70 4.34 8.10 -5.51
CA ALA A 70 5.10 7.45 -4.45
C ALA A 70 5.88 6.24 -4.96
N LEU A 71 5.27 5.41 -5.83
CA LEU A 71 5.96 4.29 -6.47
C LEU A 71 7.06 4.74 -7.44
N ARG A 72 6.82 5.77 -8.26
CA ARG A 72 7.84 6.34 -9.18
C ARG A 72 9.06 6.84 -8.42
N GLU A 73 8.84 7.41 -7.23
CA GLU A 73 9.90 7.96 -6.39
C GLU A 73 10.49 6.95 -5.40
N ASN A 74 10.09 5.67 -5.48
CA ASN A 74 10.48 4.59 -4.56
C ASN A 74 10.26 4.97 -3.09
N ALA A 75 9.14 5.66 -2.80
CA ALA A 75 8.76 5.95 -1.42
C ALA A 75 8.36 4.66 -0.70
N SER A 76 8.81 4.52 0.54
CA SER A 76 8.42 3.41 1.42
C SER A 76 7.07 3.64 2.07
N ASP A 77 6.76 4.89 2.42
CA ASP A 77 5.52 5.25 3.12
C ASP A 77 4.98 6.59 2.59
N ILE A 78 3.64 6.71 2.57
CA ILE A 78 2.90 7.95 2.40
C ILE A 78 2.27 8.30 3.73
N HIS A 79 2.55 9.49 4.24
CA HIS A 79 1.95 10.02 5.45
C HIS A 79 0.94 11.10 5.08
N ILE A 80 -0.31 10.93 5.50
CA ILE A 80 -1.38 11.92 5.36
C ILE A 80 -1.70 12.42 6.75
N GLU A 81 -1.33 13.66 7.03
CA GLU A 81 -1.31 14.23 8.37
C GLU A 81 -2.22 15.44 8.45
N ILE A 82 -2.90 15.57 9.59
CA ILE A 82 -3.73 16.74 9.89
C ILE A 82 -3.15 17.52 11.06
N PHE A 83 -3.09 18.83 10.87
CA PHE A 83 -2.70 19.81 11.88
C PHE A 83 -3.87 20.76 12.15
N GLU A 84 -3.71 21.66 13.11
CA GLU A 84 -4.75 22.63 13.46
C GLU A 84 -5.23 23.46 12.27
N ALA A 85 -4.32 23.95 11.42
CA ALA A 85 -4.62 24.86 10.32
C ALA A 85 -4.51 24.23 8.93
N ARG A 86 -3.84 23.07 8.77
CA ARG A 86 -3.52 22.48 7.46
C ARG A 86 -3.57 20.96 7.47
N SER A 87 -3.72 20.40 6.27
CA SER A 87 -3.46 18.99 5.97
C SER A 87 -2.18 18.88 5.15
N LEU A 88 -1.37 17.86 5.38
CA LEU A 88 -0.08 17.71 4.73
C LEU A 88 0.12 16.25 4.31
N VAL A 89 0.56 16.03 3.07
CA VAL A 89 0.98 14.72 2.57
C VAL A 89 2.49 14.71 2.41
N ARG A 90 3.12 13.70 3.00
CA ARG A 90 4.58 13.51 2.95
C ARG A 90 4.94 12.11 2.47
N PHE A 91 5.97 12.02 1.68
CA PHE A 91 6.58 10.74 1.30
C PHE A 91 7.81 10.47 2.14
N ARG A 92 8.00 9.19 2.49
CA ARG A 92 9.27 8.72 3.03
C ARG A 92 10.09 8.10 1.92
N VAL A 93 11.19 8.76 1.55
CA VAL A 93 12.14 8.29 0.54
C VAL A 93 13.50 8.16 1.21
N ASP A 94 14.14 7.01 1.09
CA ASP A 94 15.43 6.71 1.71
C ASP A 94 15.48 7.04 3.22
N GLY A 95 14.39 6.72 3.93
CA GLY A 95 14.24 6.94 5.36
C GLY A 95 13.87 8.38 5.75
N THR A 96 13.94 9.35 4.84
CA THR A 96 13.66 10.77 5.11
C THR A 96 12.25 11.14 4.66
N LEU A 97 11.51 11.85 5.51
CA LEU A 97 10.20 12.43 5.16
C LEU A 97 10.41 13.74 4.41
N ARG A 98 9.68 13.92 3.31
CA ARG A 98 9.61 15.17 2.56
C ARG A 98 8.16 15.54 2.26
N ASP A 99 7.87 16.82 2.26
CA ASP A 99 6.56 17.36 1.93
C ASP A 99 6.31 17.20 0.42
N VAL A 100 5.10 16.77 0.06
CA VAL A 100 4.69 16.53 -1.34
C VAL A 100 3.59 17.49 -1.74
N ILE A 101 2.46 17.48 -1.03
CA ILE A 101 1.34 18.40 -1.26
C ILE A 101 0.69 18.82 0.06
N GLU A 102 0.01 19.95 0.01
CA GLU A 102 -0.82 20.47 1.10
C GLU A 102 -2.28 20.58 0.60
N PRO A 103 -3.09 19.49 0.69
CA PRO A 103 -4.49 19.54 0.28
C PRO A 103 -5.27 20.47 1.20
N GLN A 104 -6.38 21.02 0.69
CA GLN A 104 -7.28 21.81 1.51
C GLN A 104 -7.69 21.02 2.76
N ARG A 105 -7.64 21.69 3.93
CA ARG A 105 -7.92 21.02 5.22
C ARG A 105 -9.33 20.38 5.23
N ALA A 106 -10.30 21.00 4.58
CA ALA A 106 -11.67 20.48 4.47
C ALA A 106 -11.73 19.09 3.79
N LEU A 107 -10.82 18.81 2.85
CA LEU A 107 -10.77 17.53 2.12
C LEU A 107 -10.16 16.39 2.93
N HIS A 108 -9.45 16.67 4.02
CA HIS A 108 -8.74 15.65 4.79
C HIS A 108 -9.65 14.51 5.24
N ALA A 109 -10.82 14.83 5.80
CA ALA A 109 -11.76 13.82 6.28
C ALA A 109 -12.30 12.93 5.14
N ALA A 110 -12.52 13.50 3.96
CA ALA A 110 -12.98 12.78 2.79
C ALA A 110 -11.87 11.84 2.23
N ILE A 111 -10.62 12.32 2.17
CA ILE A 111 -9.46 11.49 1.78
C ILE A 111 -9.31 10.30 2.73
N VAL A 112 -9.36 10.54 4.06
CA VAL A 112 -9.26 9.48 5.08
C VAL A 112 -10.40 8.48 4.95
N SER A 113 -11.65 8.96 4.80
CA SER A 113 -12.83 8.09 4.62
C SER A 113 -12.69 7.22 3.38
N ARG A 114 -12.23 7.79 2.26
CA ARG A 114 -12.02 7.02 1.03
C ARG A 114 -10.94 5.96 1.18
N ILE A 115 -9.82 6.27 1.83
CA ILE A 115 -8.77 5.30 2.13
C ILE A 115 -9.29 4.18 3.04
N LYS A 116 -10.11 4.49 4.05
CA LYS A 116 -10.75 3.49 4.91
C LYS A 116 -11.65 2.56 4.11
N VAL A 117 -12.46 3.07 3.19
CA VAL A 117 -13.28 2.25 2.27
C VAL A 117 -12.40 1.31 1.47
N MET A 118 -11.35 1.82 0.83
CA MET A 118 -10.42 1.02 0.02
C MET A 118 -9.71 -0.08 0.86
N ALA A 119 -9.44 0.20 2.13
CA ALA A 119 -8.79 -0.72 3.06
C ALA A 119 -9.78 -1.61 3.85
N GLN A 120 -11.09 -1.52 3.57
CA GLN A 120 -12.16 -2.23 4.27
C GLN A 120 -12.17 -1.97 5.79
N LEU A 121 -11.89 -0.74 6.20
CA LEU A 121 -11.89 -0.28 7.58
C LEU A 121 -13.24 0.37 7.94
N ASP A 122 -13.52 0.46 9.24
CA ASP A 122 -14.73 1.12 9.74
C ASP A 122 -14.61 2.64 9.61
N ILE A 123 -15.45 3.24 8.77
CA ILE A 123 -15.48 4.69 8.51
C ILE A 123 -16.04 5.46 9.71
N ALA A 124 -16.97 4.85 10.45
CA ALA A 124 -17.65 5.48 11.58
C ALA A 124 -16.74 5.58 12.81
N GLU A 125 -15.85 4.60 13.02
CA GLU A 125 -14.92 4.63 14.15
C GLU A 125 -13.72 5.54 13.86
N LYS A 126 -13.61 6.65 14.59
CA LYS A 126 -12.57 7.67 14.44
C LYS A 126 -11.69 7.82 15.69
N ARG A 127 -11.96 7.04 16.73
CA ARG A 127 -11.31 7.17 18.05
C ARG A 127 -10.27 6.08 18.32
N LEU A 128 -10.33 4.98 17.58
CA LEU A 128 -9.43 3.85 17.74
C LEU A 128 -8.52 3.72 16.51
N PRO A 129 -7.26 3.32 16.69
CA PRO A 129 -6.39 2.95 15.59
C PRO A 129 -6.97 1.77 14.81
N GLN A 130 -6.81 1.79 13.50
CA GLN A 130 -7.22 0.69 12.62
C GLN A 130 -6.10 0.37 11.64
N ASP A 131 -5.92 -0.92 11.36
CA ASP A 131 -4.99 -1.43 10.36
C ASP A 131 -5.76 -2.19 9.28
N GLY A 132 -5.38 -1.99 8.02
CA GLY A 132 -5.99 -2.63 6.87
C GLY A 132 -5.00 -2.80 5.72
N ARG A 133 -5.51 -3.29 4.60
CA ARG A 133 -4.70 -3.55 3.40
C ARG A 133 -5.49 -3.18 2.16
N ILE A 134 -4.81 -2.54 1.21
CA ILE A 134 -5.32 -2.27 -0.13
C ILE A 134 -4.47 -3.06 -1.10
N THR A 135 -5.10 -3.86 -1.95
CA THR A 135 -4.43 -4.52 -3.08
C THR A 135 -4.94 -3.86 -4.35
N LEU A 136 -4.03 -3.30 -5.14
CA LEU A 136 -4.39 -2.62 -6.38
C LEU A 136 -3.32 -2.84 -7.45
N ARG A 137 -3.67 -2.53 -8.69
CA ARG A 137 -2.74 -2.52 -9.81
C ARG A 137 -2.38 -1.08 -10.14
N LEU A 138 -1.08 -0.77 -10.13
CA LEU A 138 -0.56 0.54 -10.52
C LEU A 138 0.46 0.34 -11.64
N ALA A 139 0.27 1.01 -12.76
CA ALA A 139 1.12 0.86 -13.95
C ALA A 139 1.34 -0.63 -14.35
N GLY A 140 0.25 -1.41 -14.35
CA GLY A 140 0.28 -2.84 -14.69
C GLY A 140 0.93 -3.78 -13.64
N ARG A 141 1.37 -3.24 -12.49
CA ARG A 141 2.04 -4.01 -11.42
C ARG A 141 1.10 -4.18 -10.22
N PRO A 142 0.98 -5.39 -9.65
CA PRO A 142 0.26 -5.58 -8.42
C PRO A 142 1.05 -4.96 -7.27
N VAL A 143 0.40 -4.06 -6.53
CA VAL A 143 0.96 -3.36 -5.36
C VAL A 143 0.06 -3.64 -4.17
N ASP A 144 0.67 -4.04 -3.07
CA ASP A 144 -0.01 -4.11 -1.79
C ASP A 144 0.36 -2.89 -0.95
N VAL A 145 -0.65 -2.27 -0.37
CA VAL A 145 -0.48 -1.11 0.51
C VAL A 145 -1.04 -1.47 1.88
N ARG A 146 -0.20 -1.46 2.89
CA ARG A 146 -0.67 -1.55 4.28
C ARG A 146 -1.10 -0.17 4.74
N VAL A 147 -2.32 -0.09 5.27
CA VAL A 147 -2.95 1.12 5.76
C VAL A 147 -3.01 1.09 7.27
N SER A 148 -2.57 2.15 7.93
CA SER A 148 -2.71 2.34 9.37
C SER A 148 -3.33 3.72 9.62
N THR A 149 -4.44 3.76 10.38
CA THR A 149 -5.09 5.00 10.79
C THR A 149 -4.88 5.22 12.28
N LEU A 150 -4.56 6.45 12.66
CA LEU A 150 -4.27 6.84 14.03
C LEU A 150 -5.07 8.10 14.40
N PRO A 151 -5.91 8.05 15.46
CA PRO A 151 -6.57 9.23 15.97
C PRO A 151 -5.56 10.26 16.48
N THR A 152 -5.80 11.53 16.17
CA THR A 152 -5.03 12.66 16.69
C THR A 152 -5.97 13.76 17.20
N GLY A 153 -5.44 14.78 17.84
CA GLY A 153 -6.26 15.88 18.37
C GLY A 153 -7.01 16.70 17.32
N HIS A 154 -6.61 16.61 16.04
CA HIS A 154 -7.21 17.39 14.95
C HIS A 154 -7.95 16.53 13.91
N GLY A 155 -7.95 15.21 14.06
CA GLY A 155 -8.54 14.22 13.15
C GLY A 155 -7.72 12.95 13.08
N GLU A 156 -7.92 12.12 12.07
CA GLU A 156 -7.18 10.89 11.88
C GLU A 156 -5.97 11.12 10.98
N ARG A 157 -4.83 10.59 11.40
CA ARG A 157 -3.62 10.47 10.56
C ARG A 157 -3.63 9.14 9.87
N VAL A 158 -3.23 9.11 8.61
CA VAL A 158 -3.10 7.86 7.84
C VAL A 158 -1.65 7.65 7.41
N VAL A 159 -1.19 6.43 7.51
CA VAL A 159 0.10 5.99 6.97
C VAL A 159 -0.17 4.84 6.00
N LEU A 160 0.27 5.02 4.75
CA LEU A 160 0.20 4.01 3.70
C LEU A 160 1.62 3.49 3.47
N ARG A 161 1.89 2.23 3.81
CA ARG A 161 3.16 1.58 3.53
C ARG A 161 3.06 0.81 2.22
N LEU A 162 3.90 1.16 1.26
CA LEU A 162 3.95 0.51 -0.04
C LEU A 162 4.79 -0.78 0.06
N LEU A 163 4.19 -1.91 -0.32
CA LEU A 163 4.84 -3.21 -0.34
C LEU A 163 5.00 -3.62 -1.81
N ASP A 164 6.21 -3.50 -2.34
CA ASP A 164 6.49 -3.94 -3.72
C ASP A 164 6.61 -5.47 -3.76
N LYS A 165 5.63 -6.13 -4.38
CA LYS A 165 5.64 -7.59 -4.56
C LYS A 165 6.80 -8.11 -5.41
N GLN A 166 7.47 -7.26 -6.17
CA GLN A 166 8.61 -7.69 -7.00
C GLN A 166 9.90 -7.88 -6.19
N ALA A 167 10.00 -7.31 -4.99
CA ALA A 167 11.16 -7.49 -4.12
C ALA A 167 11.37 -8.97 -3.72
N GLY A 168 10.31 -9.79 -3.68
CA GLY A 168 10.38 -11.23 -3.41
C GLY A 168 11.06 -12.09 -4.50
N ARG A 169 11.34 -11.52 -5.68
CA ARG A 169 12.06 -12.22 -6.77
C ARG A 169 13.56 -11.89 -6.82
N LEU A 170 14.10 -11.31 -5.78
CA LEU A 170 15.52 -11.00 -5.71
C LEU A 170 16.34 -12.29 -5.57
N GLN A 171 17.30 -12.46 -6.48
CA GLN A 171 18.30 -13.52 -6.37
C GLN A 171 19.41 -13.10 -5.41
N LEU A 172 19.90 -14.02 -4.56
CA LEU A 172 20.96 -13.73 -3.59
C LEU A 172 22.19 -13.05 -4.22
N ASN A 173 22.54 -13.42 -5.44
CA ASN A 173 23.66 -12.84 -6.19
C ASN A 173 23.47 -11.36 -6.59
N LYS A 174 22.21 -10.87 -6.57
CA LYS A 174 21.87 -9.47 -6.88
C LYS A 174 21.81 -8.58 -5.65
N LEU A 175 21.95 -9.14 -4.44
CA LEU A 175 21.89 -8.40 -3.17
C LEU A 175 23.18 -7.65 -2.85
N GLY A 176 24.21 -7.70 -3.71
CA GLY A 176 25.49 -7.02 -3.48
C GLY A 176 26.39 -7.73 -2.47
N MET A 177 26.12 -8.98 -2.11
CA MET A 177 27.02 -9.77 -1.26
C MET A 177 28.31 -10.13 -1.98
N HIS A 178 29.43 -10.09 -1.26
CA HIS A 178 30.71 -10.59 -1.76
C HIS A 178 30.61 -12.09 -2.07
N GLU A 179 31.23 -12.52 -3.17
CA GLU A 179 31.12 -13.91 -3.64
C GLU A 179 31.51 -14.97 -2.61
N PRO A 180 32.54 -14.81 -1.76
CA PRO A 180 32.82 -15.75 -0.68
C PRO A 180 31.70 -15.86 0.33
N THR A 181 31.09 -14.74 0.73
CA THR A 181 29.96 -14.69 1.66
C THR A 181 28.72 -15.33 1.06
N LEU A 182 28.46 -15.08 -0.23
CA LEU A 182 27.38 -15.68 -0.98
C LEU A 182 27.49 -17.22 -0.99
N LYS A 183 28.68 -17.75 -1.30
CA LYS A 183 28.94 -19.21 -1.29
C LYS A 183 28.77 -19.82 0.11
N GLN A 184 29.18 -19.10 1.16
CA GLN A 184 28.96 -19.57 2.53
C GLN A 184 27.46 -19.60 2.88
N LEU A 185 26.72 -18.56 2.56
CA LEU A 185 25.28 -18.48 2.80
C LEU A 185 24.53 -19.58 2.05
N ASP A 186 24.84 -19.77 0.77
CA ASP A 186 24.26 -20.84 -0.05
C ASP A 186 24.56 -22.23 0.53
N HIS A 187 25.79 -22.47 0.98
CA HIS A 187 26.15 -23.71 1.66
C HIS A 187 25.36 -23.91 2.95
N LEU A 188 25.20 -22.86 3.78
CA LEU A 188 24.48 -22.94 5.06
C LEU A 188 22.98 -23.16 4.88
N VAL A 189 22.36 -22.51 3.91
CA VAL A 189 20.92 -22.65 3.62
C VAL A 189 20.57 -24.04 3.11
N ASN A 190 21.49 -24.70 2.41
CA ASN A 190 21.32 -26.07 1.90
C ASN A 190 21.67 -27.17 2.90
N GLN A 191 22.04 -26.86 4.14
CA GLN A 191 22.30 -27.89 5.17
C GLN A 191 20.99 -28.58 5.59
N PRO A 192 21.01 -29.91 5.82
CA PRO A 192 19.80 -30.67 6.18
C PRO A 192 19.29 -30.38 7.60
N HIS A 193 20.04 -29.67 8.40
CA HIS A 193 19.69 -29.31 9.78
C HIS A 193 20.49 -28.09 10.24
N GLY A 194 19.98 -27.37 11.22
CA GLY A 194 20.61 -26.18 11.77
C GLY A 194 19.67 -24.98 11.84
N ILE A 195 20.20 -23.84 12.22
CA ILE A 195 19.50 -22.56 12.26
C ILE A 195 20.40 -21.51 11.60
N VAL A 196 19.84 -20.76 10.67
CA VAL A 196 20.47 -19.56 10.09
C VAL A 196 19.72 -18.34 10.62
N LEU A 197 20.43 -17.49 11.38
CA LEU A 197 19.85 -16.29 11.99
C LEU A 197 20.25 -15.06 11.19
N VAL A 198 19.24 -14.31 10.67
CA VAL A 198 19.42 -13.04 9.98
C VAL A 198 18.97 -11.90 10.88
N THR A 199 19.90 -11.02 11.27
CA THR A 199 19.64 -9.91 12.20
C THR A 199 20.04 -8.57 11.60
N GLY A 200 19.49 -7.49 12.16
CA GLY A 200 19.82 -6.12 11.74
C GLY A 200 18.69 -5.13 12.05
N PRO A 201 18.93 -3.82 11.91
CA PRO A 201 17.91 -2.79 12.12
C PRO A 201 16.81 -2.84 11.05
N THR A 202 15.74 -2.06 11.23
CA THR A 202 14.68 -1.89 10.22
C THR A 202 15.27 -1.30 8.94
N GLY A 203 14.86 -1.83 7.78
CA GLY A 203 15.37 -1.38 6.47
C GLY A 203 16.75 -1.92 6.08
N SER A 204 17.39 -2.81 6.90
CA SER A 204 18.70 -3.39 6.58
C SER A 204 18.67 -4.54 5.55
N GLY A 205 17.49 -4.89 5.02
CA GLY A 205 17.37 -5.96 4.02
C GLY A 205 17.21 -7.38 4.60
N LYS A 206 16.84 -7.53 5.89
CA LYS A 206 16.63 -8.86 6.51
C LYS A 206 15.64 -9.71 5.73
N THR A 207 14.42 -9.20 5.55
CA THR A 207 13.35 -9.87 4.82
C THR A 207 13.74 -10.16 3.38
N THR A 208 14.35 -9.20 2.69
CA THR A 208 14.89 -9.36 1.35
C THR A 208 15.89 -10.51 1.25
N THR A 209 16.82 -10.63 2.22
CA THR A 209 17.80 -11.70 2.29
C THR A 209 17.15 -13.06 2.54
N LEU A 210 16.17 -13.14 3.46
CA LEU A 210 15.43 -14.37 3.75
C LEU A 210 14.67 -14.87 2.52
N TYR A 211 13.91 -13.99 1.86
CA TYR A 211 13.15 -14.37 0.66
C TYR A 211 14.06 -14.76 -0.51
N ALA A 212 15.18 -14.05 -0.69
CA ALA A 212 16.16 -14.41 -1.70
C ALA A 212 16.83 -15.77 -1.43
N ALA A 213 17.08 -16.11 -0.16
CA ALA A 213 17.58 -17.42 0.23
C ALA A 213 16.55 -18.53 -0.01
N LEU A 214 15.29 -18.32 0.38
CA LEU A 214 14.18 -19.25 0.14
C LEU A 214 13.95 -19.48 -1.35
N SER A 215 14.04 -18.44 -2.18
CA SER A 215 13.86 -18.55 -3.63
C SER A 215 14.95 -19.37 -4.35
N GLN A 216 16.08 -19.64 -3.70
CA GLN A 216 17.12 -20.52 -4.24
C GLN A 216 16.86 -22.02 -3.98
N LEU A 217 16.03 -22.32 -2.98
CA LEU A 217 15.71 -23.69 -2.64
C LEU A 217 14.74 -24.29 -3.67
N ASP A 218 14.89 -25.58 -3.94
CA ASP A 218 14.02 -26.29 -4.87
C ASP A 218 12.70 -26.67 -4.19
N ALA A 219 11.66 -25.86 -4.42
CA ALA A 219 10.32 -26.07 -3.87
C ALA A 219 9.68 -27.41 -4.31
N LEU A 220 10.14 -28.01 -5.41
CA LEU A 220 9.65 -29.32 -5.84
C LEU A 220 10.23 -30.48 -5.02
N LYS A 221 11.38 -30.27 -4.38
CA LYS A 221 12.08 -31.30 -3.60
C LYS A 221 11.97 -31.06 -2.10
N LEU A 222 11.68 -29.84 -1.66
CA LEU A 222 11.67 -29.47 -0.26
C LEU A 222 10.29 -28.97 0.14
N ASN A 223 9.83 -29.40 1.31
CA ASN A 223 8.62 -28.84 1.93
C ASN A 223 9.00 -27.59 2.71
N MET A 224 8.79 -26.42 2.10
CA MET A 224 9.11 -25.14 2.70
C MET A 224 7.86 -24.53 3.33
N MET A 225 8.00 -24.01 4.55
CA MET A 225 6.94 -23.30 5.26
C MET A 225 7.49 -22.03 5.86
N THR A 226 6.75 -20.93 5.79
CA THR A 226 7.06 -19.66 6.45
C THR A 226 6.03 -19.38 7.55
N VAL A 227 6.47 -18.72 8.62
CA VAL A 227 5.61 -18.16 9.65
C VAL A 227 5.96 -16.68 9.76
N GLU A 228 5.02 -15.82 9.42
CA GLU A 228 5.25 -14.39 9.29
C GLU A 228 4.10 -13.60 9.90
N ASP A 229 4.42 -12.45 10.50
CA ASP A 229 3.43 -11.54 11.08
C ASP A 229 3.84 -10.06 10.81
N PRO A 230 3.23 -9.43 9.80
CA PRO A 230 2.44 -10.01 8.69
C PRO A 230 3.33 -10.60 7.58
N ILE A 231 2.69 -11.33 6.65
CA ILE A 231 3.34 -11.77 5.40
C ILE A 231 3.68 -10.53 4.56
N GLU A 232 4.97 -10.34 4.23
CA GLU A 232 5.41 -9.22 3.39
C GLU A 232 5.33 -9.55 1.89
N TYR A 233 5.67 -10.78 1.50
CA TYR A 233 5.63 -11.24 0.10
C TYR A 233 4.98 -12.61 -0.01
N GLN A 234 4.32 -12.89 -1.13
CA GLN A 234 3.91 -14.25 -1.49
C GLN A 234 4.99 -14.89 -2.35
N ILE A 235 5.44 -16.07 -1.94
CA ILE A 235 6.33 -16.94 -2.73
C ILE A 235 5.41 -17.94 -3.42
N ASP A 236 5.46 -18.00 -4.76
CA ASP A 236 4.75 -18.98 -5.58
C ASP A 236 5.48 -20.32 -5.59
#